data_aaa6fd029a3fad50d8e408cc59f3b9a8
#
_entry.id   aaa6fd029a3fad50d8e408cc59f3b9a8
#
_cell.length_a   1.000
_cell.length_b   1.000
_cell.length_c   1.000
_cell.angle_alpha   90.00
_cell.angle_beta   90.00
_cell.angle_gamma   90.00
#
_symmetry.space_group_name_H-M   'P 1'
#
loop_
_entity.id
_entity.type
_entity.pdbx_description
1 polymer ?
#
loop_
_entity_poly.entity_id
_entity_poly.type
_entity_poly.pdbx_seq_one_letter_code
_entity_poly.pdbx_strand_id
1 'polypeptide(L)'
;MSGVLRPGLAICAALWLSAACGRTDLSKLEVGDRIVTPSITGVQAEKIKIVGSSTVAPFATAVAEQFGAVSEWPTPVVETTGTGGGFKAFCLGTGPEQPSISNASRPIKDSERALCAANGITDPVEIRIGYDGIVIANSKAGPDFDITKPQLYRALAKDLPDGSGGFVPNPYRSWHDVDPALPDEPILVFGPPPTSGTRDAFVELGMEHGALDDPQMAALHAEDEMAFLARAHTIRTDGAWIDFGENDAAIVQSLTKTPAAIGILGFSFLEQNSDRVKAARLAGVGADFDHIKSGDYGLSRMLFFYVKRENLGFVPGIAGFAEEFVSDGAAGPDGYLIDKGLIPLTDDDRTREQALAATLASTTDAD
;
A
#
# COMPACT_ATOMS: atom_id res chain seq x y z
N MET A 1 -51.55 -3.41 -50.88
CA MET A 1 -51.23 -2.44 -51.89
C MET A 1 -49.73 -2.22 -51.73
N SER A 2 -48.92 -3.01 -52.38
CA SER A 2 -48.34 -2.83 -53.72
C SER A 2 -47.38 -1.66 -53.82
N GLY A 3 -46.10 -1.94 -53.99
CA GLY A 3 -45.06 -1.00 -54.34
C GLY A 3 -43.69 -1.62 -54.34
N VAL A 4 -43.45 -2.51 -55.27
CA VAL A 4 -42.15 -3.03 -55.71
C VAL A 4 -41.43 -2.00 -56.56
N LEU A 5 -40.12 -1.75 -56.38
CA LEU A 5 -39.23 -1.53 -57.51
C LEU A 5 -37.75 -1.80 -57.20
N ARG A 6 -37.11 -2.44 -58.12
CA ARG A 6 -35.79 -3.02 -58.27
C ARG A 6 -34.75 -2.07 -58.91
N PRO A 7 -33.55 -2.52 -59.28
CA PRO A 7 -32.26 -2.08 -58.75
C PRO A 7 -31.45 -1.33 -59.82
N GLY A 8 -30.44 -0.62 -59.39
CA GLY A 8 -29.46 0.05 -60.27
C GLY A 8 -28.09 -0.65 -60.18
N LEU A 9 -27.73 -1.30 -61.26
CA LEU A 9 -26.39 -1.81 -61.56
C LEU A 9 -25.45 -0.60 -61.83
N ALA A 10 -24.28 -0.58 -61.22
CA ALA A 10 -23.19 0.27 -61.62
C ALA A 10 -21.87 -0.54 -61.68
N ILE A 11 -21.28 -0.43 -62.81
CA ILE A 11 -20.20 -1.17 -63.43
C ILE A 11 -18.86 -0.94 -62.75
N CYS A 12 -18.11 -2.05 -62.52
CA CYS A 12 -16.70 -2.08 -62.18
C CYS A 12 -15.80 -1.49 -63.27
N ALA A 13 -14.94 -0.56 -62.95
CA ALA A 13 -13.76 -0.23 -63.74
C ALA A 13 -12.51 -0.68 -62.99
N ALA A 14 -11.90 -1.79 -63.45
CA ALA A 14 -10.61 -2.24 -62.97
C ALA A 14 -9.48 -1.41 -63.59
N LEU A 15 -8.73 -0.75 -62.74
CA LEU A 15 -7.45 -0.10 -63.11
C LEU A 15 -6.31 -1.06 -62.71
N TRP A 16 -5.64 -1.60 -63.67
CA TRP A 16 -4.36 -2.28 -63.53
C TRP A 16 -3.25 -1.25 -63.37
N LEU A 17 -2.60 -1.22 -62.21
CA LEU A 17 -1.30 -0.57 -62.05
C LEU A 17 -0.21 -1.64 -62.11
N SER A 18 0.56 -1.62 -63.19
CA SER A 18 1.77 -2.37 -63.41
C SER A 18 2.87 -1.92 -62.41
N ALA A 19 3.29 -2.84 -61.54
CA ALA A 19 4.47 -2.65 -60.70
C ALA A 19 5.73 -2.77 -61.59
N ALA A 20 6.42 -1.66 -61.78
CA ALA A 20 7.78 -1.66 -62.32
C ALA A 20 8.76 -2.11 -61.24
N CYS A 21 9.28 -3.33 -61.34
CA CYS A 21 10.36 -3.84 -60.57
C CYS A 21 11.69 -3.18 -61.05
N GLY A 22 12.10 -2.09 -60.45
CA GLY A 22 13.42 -1.52 -60.66
C GLY A 22 14.46 -2.36 -59.91
N ARG A 23 15.26 -3.11 -60.64
CA ARG A 23 16.51 -3.72 -60.12
C ARG A 23 17.48 -2.58 -59.85
N THR A 24 17.76 -2.30 -58.57
CA THR A 24 18.86 -1.42 -58.15
C THR A 24 20.16 -2.20 -58.32
N ASP A 25 21.05 -1.70 -59.14
CA ASP A 25 22.38 -2.25 -59.39
C ASP A 25 23.29 -1.86 -58.19
N LEU A 26 23.65 -2.84 -57.38
CA LEU A 26 24.44 -2.70 -56.18
C LEU A 26 25.94 -2.51 -56.44
N SER A 27 26.40 -2.37 -57.71
CA SER A 27 27.82 -2.26 -58.06
C SER A 27 28.39 -0.84 -58.06
N LYS A 28 27.63 0.15 -57.61
CA LYS A 28 28.04 1.58 -57.53
C LYS A 28 27.91 2.22 -56.18
N LEU A 29 28.17 1.48 -55.11
CA LEU A 29 28.34 2.12 -53.79
C LEU A 29 29.83 2.35 -53.55
N GLU A 30 30.26 3.62 -53.65
CA GLU A 30 31.60 4.05 -53.30
C GLU A 30 31.82 3.82 -51.78
N VAL A 31 33.01 3.26 -51.48
CA VAL A 31 33.52 3.02 -50.12
C VAL A 31 33.88 4.36 -49.51
N GLY A 32 32.93 5.01 -48.81
CA GLY A 32 33.13 6.31 -48.16
C GLY A 32 32.18 6.64 -47.02
N ASP A 33 31.01 6.02 -46.97
CA ASP A 33 30.06 6.29 -45.90
C ASP A 33 30.23 5.28 -44.78
N ARG A 34 30.57 5.78 -43.60
CA ARG A 34 30.49 4.99 -42.36
C ARG A 34 29.11 4.35 -42.30
N ILE A 35 29.06 3.02 -42.40
CA ILE A 35 27.90 2.25 -42.02
C ILE A 35 27.67 2.54 -40.54
N VAL A 36 26.80 3.49 -40.23
CA VAL A 36 26.19 3.61 -38.95
C VAL A 36 25.28 2.40 -38.85
N THR A 37 25.81 1.28 -38.35
CA THR A 37 24.96 0.19 -37.87
C THR A 37 24.02 0.85 -36.85
N PRO A 38 22.67 0.81 -37.07
CA PRO A 38 21.78 1.19 -35.98
C PRO A 38 22.13 0.26 -34.82
N SER A 39 22.60 0.85 -33.75
CA SER A 39 22.69 0.14 -32.48
C SER A 39 21.28 -0.37 -32.22
N ILE A 40 21.07 -1.70 -32.31
CA ILE A 40 19.91 -2.34 -31.78
C ILE A 40 20.06 -2.32 -30.27
N THR A 41 19.99 -1.13 -29.70
CA THR A 41 19.83 -0.90 -28.27
C THR A 41 18.34 -0.87 -27.99
N GLY A 42 17.72 -2.01 -28.15
CA GLY A 42 16.30 -2.20 -27.88
C GLY A 42 16.07 -3.45 -27.03
N VAL A 43 17.03 -3.83 -26.22
CA VAL A 43 16.71 -4.65 -25.04
C VAL A 43 16.08 -3.67 -24.07
N GLN A 44 14.76 -3.71 -24.00
CA GLN A 44 14.02 -2.95 -22.99
C GLN A 44 14.55 -3.46 -21.64
N ALA A 45 15.15 -2.58 -20.86
CA ALA A 45 15.67 -2.96 -19.55
C ALA A 45 14.53 -3.57 -18.72
N GLU A 46 14.82 -4.67 -18.06
CA GLU A 46 13.85 -5.35 -17.20
C GLU A 46 13.35 -4.39 -16.12
N LYS A 47 12.03 -4.39 -15.91
CA LYS A 47 11.40 -3.53 -14.91
C LYS A 47 11.57 -4.14 -13.51
N ILE A 48 11.85 -3.29 -12.53
CA ILE A 48 11.77 -3.69 -11.13
C ILE A 48 10.33 -4.07 -10.81
N LYS A 49 10.11 -5.31 -10.37
CA LYS A 49 8.81 -5.81 -9.91
C LYS A 49 8.76 -5.73 -8.39
N ILE A 50 7.79 -4.99 -7.87
CA ILE A 50 7.56 -4.73 -6.44
C ILE A 50 6.21 -5.32 -6.08
N VAL A 51 6.16 -6.17 -5.05
CA VAL A 51 4.92 -6.81 -4.57
C VAL A 51 4.75 -6.57 -3.08
N GLY A 52 3.57 -6.77 -2.53
CA GLY A 52 3.40 -6.85 -1.08
C GLY A 52 2.35 -5.92 -0.49
N SER A 53 2.69 -5.30 0.64
CA SER A 53 1.79 -4.54 1.48
C SER A 53 1.02 -3.44 0.74
N SER A 54 -0.29 -3.45 0.85
CA SER A 54 -1.18 -2.38 0.37
C SER A 54 -0.93 -1.05 1.08
N THR A 55 -0.55 -1.10 2.36
CA THR A 55 -0.20 0.10 3.15
C THR A 55 1.06 0.80 2.62
N VAL A 56 2.07 0.03 2.19
CA VAL A 56 3.33 0.58 1.64
C VAL A 56 3.19 0.95 0.16
N ALA A 57 2.22 0.36 -0.57
CA ALA A 57 2.05 0.56 -2.00
C ALA A 57 1.92 2.03 -2.45
N PRO A 58 1.17 2.92 -1.76
CA PRO A 58 1.10 4.35 -2.13
C PRO A 58 2.46 5.04 -2.08
N PHE A 59 3.29 4.71 -1.09
CA PHE A 59 4.66 5.24 -0.96
C PHE A 59 5.56 4.69 -2.08
N ALA A 60 5.57 3.36 -2.24
CA ALA A 60 6.36 2.71 -3.29
C ALA A 60 5.98 3.17 -4.71
N THR A 61 4.69 3.45 -4.96
CA THR A 61 4.21 3.99 -6.24
C THR A 61 4.73 5.40 -6.47
N ALA A 62 4.68 6.28 -5.46
CA ALA A 62 5.20 7.63 -5.58
C ALA A 62 6.72 7.63 -5.86
N VAL A 63 7.47 6.76 -5.16
CA VAL A 63 8.91 6.58 -5.43
C VAL A 63 9.15 6.01 -6.83
N ALA A 64 8.35 5.02 -7.27
CA ALA A 64 8.48 4.41 -8.59
C ALA A 64 8.24 5.43 -9.71
N GLU A 65 7.23 6.30 -9.57
CA GLU A 65 6.95 7.38 -10.51
C GLU A 65 8.08 8.39 -10.55
N GLN A 66 8.56 8.85 -9.39
CA GLN A 66 9.69 9.78 -9.30
C GLN A 66 10.96 9.17 -9.88
N PHE A 67 11.31 7.95 -9.50
CA PHE A 67 12.47 7.23 -9.99
C PHE A 67 12.44 7.05 -11.52
N GLY A 68 11.29 6.63 -12.08
CA GLY A 68 11.12 6.50 -13.52
C GLY A 68 11.16 7.82 -14.28
N ALA A 69 10.88 8.97 -13.61
CA ALA A 69 10.93 10.29 -14.23
C ALA A 69 12.36 10.87 -14.27
N VAL A 70 13.22 10.53 -13.31
CA VAL A 70 14.55 11.15 -13.16
C VAL A 70 15.73 10.22 -13.49
N SER A 71 15.50 8.90 -13.50
CA SER A 71 16.53 7.91 -13.82
C SER A 71 16.47 7.48 -15.29
N GLU A 72 17.49 6.75 -15.75
CA GLU A 72 17.52 6.12 -17.08
C GLU A 72 16.75 4.78 -17.12
N TRP A 73 16.25 4.31 -15.96
CA TRP A 73 15.61 3.00 -15.82
C TRP A 73 14.08 3.08 -16.00
N PRO A 74 13.45 2.01 -16.50
CA PRO A 74 11.99 1.99 -16.61
C PRO A 74 11.32 2.15 -15.24
N THR A 75 10.18 2.84 -15.23
CA THR A 75 9.34 2.96 -14.02
C THR A 75 9.03 1.57 -13.44
N PRO A 76 9.36 1.32 -12.15
CA PRO A 76 9.03 0.08 -11.45
C PRO A 76 7.52 -0.22 -11.47
N VAL A 77 7.16 -1.50 -11.40
CA VAL A 77 5.76 -1.94 -11.31
C VAL A 77 5.46 -2.33 -9.87
N VAL A 78 4.42 -1.74 -9.28
CA VAL A 78 3.99 -2.01 -7.91
C VAL A 78 2.66 -2.77 -7.93
N GLU A 79 2.64 -3.95 -7.28
CA GLU A 79 1.46 -4.80 -7.16
C GLU A 79 1.12 -5.04 -5.69
N THR A 80 -0.14 -4.86 -5.32
CA THR A 80 -0.64 -5.08 -3.96
C THR A 80 -1.13 -6.51 -3.79
N THR A 81 -0.47 -7.25 -2.90
CA THR A 81 -0.80 -8.65 -2.61
C THR A 81 -0.96 -8.91 -1.11
N GLY A 82 -0.87 -7.84 -0.30
CA GLY A 82 -0.69 -7.92 1.14
C GLY A 82 0.72 -8.38 1.52
N THR A 83 1.16 -8.10 2.75
CA THR A 83 2.54 -8.43 3.20
C THR A 83 2.85 -9.92 3.07
N GLY A 84 1.96 -10.82 3.50
CA GLY A 84 2.17 -12.26 3.41
C GLY A 84 2.18 -12.79 1.98
N GLY A 85 1.27 -12.28 1.12
CA GLY A 85 1.25 -12.58 -0.31
C GLY A 85 2.52 -12.11 -1.02
N GLY A 86 3.00 -10.92 -0.64
CA GLY A 86 4.26 -10.35 -1.13
C GLY A 86 5.46 -11.22 -0.82
N PHE A 87 5.66 -11.62 0.44
CA PHE A 87 6.74 -12.53 0.80
C PHE A 87 6.63 -13.89 0.11
N LYS A 88 5.42 -14.43 -0.01
CA LYS A 88 5.21 -15.67 -0.73
C LYS A 88 5.66 -15.57 -2.19
N ALA A 89 5.31 -14.50 -2.91
CA ALA A 89 5.73 -14.26 -4.28
C ALA A 89 7.24 -13.93 -4.38
N PHE A 90 7.72 -13.07 -3.50
CA PHE A 90 9.13 -12.67 -3.41
C PHE A 90 10.06 -13.87 -3.19
N CYS A 91 9.67 -14.82 -2.33
CA CYS A 91 10.47 -16.00 -1.99
C CYS A 91 10.35 -17.18 -2.98
N LEU A 92 9.70 -17.03 -4.15
CA LEU A 92 9.57 -18.14 -5.13
C LEU A 92 10.85 -18.41 -5.95
N GLY A 93 11.81 -17.49 -5.98
CA GLY A 93 13.05 -17.66 -6.74
C GLY A 93 13.71 -16.35 -7.10
N THR A 94 14.76 -16.42 -7.91
CA THR A 94 15.57 -15.29 -8.38
C THR A 94 15.43 -15.09 -9.89
N GLY A 95 15.90 -13.97 -10.41
CA GLY A 95 15.92 -13.65 -11.84
C GLY A 95 14.90 -12.57 -12.24
N PRO A 96 14.92 -12.14 -13.52
CA PRO A 96 14.20 -10.95 -13.97
C PRO A 96 12.67 -11.11 -13.95
N GLU A 97 12.17 -12.33 -14.05
CA GLU A 97 10.73 -12.59 -14.01
C GLU A 97 10.16 -12.57 -12.57
N GLN A 98 11.03 -12.71 -11.57
CA GLN A 98 10.62 -12.76 -10.16
C GLN A 98 10.57 -11.35 -9.55
N PRO A 99 9.71 -11.11 -8.54
CA PRO A 99 9.75 -9.85 -7.79
C PRO A 99 11.12 -9.60 -7.16
N SER A 100 11.64 -8.41 -7.37
CA SER A 100 12.94 -7.98 -6.81
C SER A 100 12.80 -7.32 -5.45
N ILE A 101 11.61 -6.78 -5.16
CA ILE A 101 11.31 -6.04 -3.92
C ILE A 101 9.98 -6.54 -3.36
N SER A 102 9.92 -6.69 -2.02
CA SER A 102 8.68 -6.94 -1.29
C SER A 102 8.41 -5.82 -0.28
N ASN A 103 7.30 -5.12 -0.46
CA ASN A 103 6.80 -4.16 0.52
C ASN A 103 6.18 -4.89 1.71
N ALA A 104 6.43 -4.40 2.93
CA ALA A 104 5.94 -5.05 4.14
C ALA A 104 5.52 -4.04 5.21
N SER A 105 4.42 -4.32 5.90
CA SER A 105 3.92 -3.56 7.04
C SER A 105 4.19 -4.25 8.39
N ARG A 106 5.02 -5.26 8.36
CA ARG A 106 5.62 -5.97 9.50
C ARG A 106 6.95 -6.60 9.10
N PRO A 107 7.81 -6.98 10.05
CA PRO A 107 8.99 -7.77 9.74
C PRO A 107 8.65 -9.12 9.08
N ILE A 108 9.60 -9.62 8.28
CA ILE A 108 9.52 -10.96 7.69
C ILE A 108 9.50 -12.03 8.80
N LYS A 109 8.58 -13.00 8.71
CA LYS A 109 8.47 -14.12 9.65
C LYS A 109 9.55 -15.18 9.40
N ASP A 110 9.88 -15.98 10.42
CA ASP A 110 10.83 -17.08 10.27
C ASP A 110 10.41 -18.11 9.20
N SER A 111 9.11 -18.39 9.08
CA SER A 111 8.58 -19.27 8.05
C SER A 111 8.76 -18.70 6.62
N GLU A 112 8.66 -17.37 6.46
CA GLU A 112 8.90 -16.68 5.20
C GLU A 112 10.40 -16.66 4.86
N ARG A 113 11.27 -16.41 5.86
CA ARG A 113 12.73 -16.54 5.69
C ARG A 113 13.14 -17.96 5.28
N ALA A 114 12.53 -18.98 5.89
CA ALA A 114 12.78 -20.38 5.53
C ALA A 114 12.34 -20.69 4.09
N LEU A 115 11.19 -20.14 3.65
CA LEU A 115 10.72 -20.27 2.27
C LEU A 115 11.71 -19.60 1.28
N CYS A 116 12.17 -18.39 1.59
CA CYS A 116 13.17 -17.68 0.80
C CYS A 116 14.46 -18.51 0.67
N ALA A 117 15.01 -18.99 1.78
CA ALA A 117 16.24 -19.77 1.81
C ALA A 117 16.10 -21.07 1.00
N ALA A 118 14.96 -21.77 1.07
CA ALA A 118 14.69 -22.98 0.30
C ALA A 118 14.69 -22.73 -1.21
N ASN A 119 14.48 -21.49 -1.67
CA ASN A 119 14.47 -21.09 -3.07
C ASN A 119 15.69 -20.25 -3.48
N GLY A 120 16.78 -20.30 -2.70
CA GLY A 120 18.04 -19.67 -3.04
C GLY A 120 18.16 -18.17 -2.72
N ILE A 121 17.21 -17.62 -1.95
CA ILE A 121 17.25 -16.23 -1.46
C ILE A 121 17.70 -16.29 -0.01
N THR A 122 18.98 -16.06 0.23
CA THR A 122 19.62 -16.33 1.53
C THR A 122 19.75 -15.11 2.42
N ASP A 123 19.75 -13.91 1.82
CA ASP A 123 19.92 -12.65 2.54
C ASP A 123 19.03 -11.53 1.96
N PRO A 124 17.69 -11.61 2.17
CA PRO A 124 16.81 -10.51 1.81
C PRO A 124 17.14 -9.29 2.68
N VAL A 125 17.53 -8.19 2.02
CA VAL A 125 17.93 -6.95 2.70
C VAL A 125 16.70 -6.22 3.19
N GLU A 126 16.54 -6.10 4.50
CA GLU A 126 15.46 -5.38 5.16
C GLU A 126 15.80 -3.89 5.26
N ILE A 127 14.97 -3.03 4.71
CA ILE A 127 15.12 -1.57 4.77
C ILE A 127 13.85 -0.97 5.38
N ARG A 128 14.01 -0.19 6.45
CA ARG A 128 12.92 0.55 7.10
C ARG A 128 12.72 1.89 6.38
N ILE A 129 11.46 2.28 6.16
CA ILE A 129 11.14 3.52 5.44
C ILE A 129 10.50 4.60 6.30
N GLY A 130 9.89 4.23 7.41
CA GLY A 130 9.15 5.12 8.28
C GLY A 130 8.08 4.36 9.04
N TYR A 131 7.15 5.12 9.64
CA TYR A 131 6.03 4.54 10.36
C TYR A 131 4.72 4.85 9.64
N ASP A 132 3.78 3.92 9.74
CA ASP A 132 2.37 4.14 9.49
C ASP A 132 1.69 4.33 10.86
N GLY A 133 1.03 5.45 11.04
CA GLY A 133 0.28 5.76 12.26
C GLY A 133 -1.12 6.18 11.90
N ILE A 134 -2.11 5.38 12.35
CA ILE A 134 -3.53 5.69 12.21
C ILE A 134 -4.02 6.19 13.55
N VAL A 135 -4.86 7.20 13.50
CA VAL A 135 -5.45 7.78 14.70
C VAL A 135 -6.97 7.75 14.63
N ILE A 136 -7.55 7.61 15.79
CA ILE A 136 -8.97 7.82 16.03
C ILE A 136 -9.09 9.27 16.47
N ALA A 137 -9.73 10.11 15.68
CA ALA A 137 -9.83 11.54 15.94
C ALA A 137 -11.28 12.00 16.03
N ASN A 138 -11.53 13.08 16.74
CA ASN A 138 -12.80 13.79 16.72
C ASN A 138 -12.58 15.31 16.80
N SER A 139 -13.64 16.08 16.70
CA SER A 139 -13.56 17.53 16.87
C SER A 139 -13.03 17.91 18.26
N LYS A 140 -12.24 18.97 18.35
CA LYS A 140 -11.89 19.56 19.66
C LYS A 140 -13.09 19.97 20.50
N ALA A 141 -14.22 20.30 19.85
CA ALA A 141 -15.46 20.63 20.52
C ALA A 141 -16.28 19.39 20.94
N GLY A 142 -15.87 18.19 20.52
CA GLY A 142 -16.53 16.93 20.85
C GLY A 142 -16.09 16.34 22.19
N PRO A 143 -16.70 15.23 22.60
CA PRO A 143 -16.33 14.54 23.85
C PRO A 143 -14.92 13.97 23.79
N ASP A 144 -14.34 13.70 24.95
CA ASP A 144 -13.10 12.94 25.04
C ASP A 144 -13.42 11.45 24.96
N PHE A 145 -12.61 10.75 24.14
CA PHE A 145 -12.69 9.31 23.99
C PHE A 145 -11.42 8.64 24.52
N ASP A 146 -11.61 7.56 25.26
CA ASP A 146 -10.56 6.60 25.58
C ASP A 146 -11.10 5.21 25.21
N ILE A 147 -10.70 4.72 24.04
CA ILE A 147 -11.30 3.54 23.39
C ILE A 147 -10.27 2.42 23.37
N THR A 148 -10.70 1.19 23.58
CA THR A 148 -9.86 -0.01 23.41
C THR A 148 -10.13 -0.68 22.06
N LYS A 149 -9.19 -1.50 21.58
CA LYS A 149 -9.39 -2.28 20.35
C LYS A 149 -10.60 -3.21 20.42
N PRO A 150 -10.87 -3.93 21.53
CA PRO A 150 -12.11 -4.70 21.68
C PRO A 150 -13.38 -3.85 21.57
N GLN A 151 -13.37 -2.63 22.10
CA GLN A 151 -14.50 -1.70 21.96
C GLN A 151 -14.67 -1.23 20.51
N LEU A 152 -13.58 -0.96 19.78
CA LEU A 152 -13.63 -0.66 18.33
C LEU A 152 -14.25 -1.82 17.54
N TYR A 153 -13.80 -3.04 17.77
CA TYR A 153 -14.37 -4.22 17.13
C TYR A 153 -15.86 -4.36 17.43
N ARG A 154 -16.27 -4.29 18.69
CA ARG A 154 -17.68 -4.36 19.09
C ARG A 154 -18.52 -3.25 18.49
N ALA A 155 -18.00 -2.03 18.38
CA ALA A 155 -18.72 -0.91 17.79
C ALA A 155 -18.90 -1.05 16.27
N LEU A 156 -17.89 -1.56 15.56
CA LEU A 156 -17.77 -1.40 14.10
C LEU A 156 -17.87 -2.70 13.31
N ALA A 157 -17.75 -3.87 13.91
CA ALA A 157 -17.95 -5.13 13.20
C ALA A 157 -19.40 -5.22 12.68
N LYS A 158 -19.56 -5.79 11.48
CA LYS A 158 -20.88 -6.01 10.89
C LYS A 158 -21.72 -6.96 11.73
N ASP A 159 -21.14 -8.09 12.07
CA ASP A 159 -21.77 -9.13 12.89
C ASP A 159 -20.87 -9.42 14.10
N LEU A 160 -21.48 -9.74 15.21
CA LEU A 160 -20.77 -10.08 16.46
C LEU A 160 -21.01 -11.56 16.84
N PRO A 161 -20.05 -12.22 17.52
CA PRO A 161 -20.26 -13.56 18.07
C PRO A 161 -21.46 -13.60 19.02
N ASP A 162 -22.24 -14.67 18.96
CA ASP A 162 -23.41 -14.89 19.85
C ASP A 162 -23.06 -15.75 21.08
N GLY A 163 -21.79 -16.16 21.22
CA GLY A 163 -21.31 -17.02 22.30
C GLY A 163 -21.70 -18.50 22.16
N SER A 164 -22.41 -18.88 21.09
CA SER A 164 -22.85 -20.26 20.81
C SER A 164 -22.24 -20.85 19.54
N GLY A 165 -21.28 -20.13 18.93
CA GLY A 165 -20.65 -20.49 17.64
C GLY A 165 -21.32 -19.83 16.44
N GLY A 166 -22.41 -19.10 16.63
CA GLY A 166 -23.08 -18.32 15.60
C GLY A 166 -22.68 -16.84 15.63
N PHE A 167 -23.29 -16.05 14.71
CA PHE A 167 -23.08 -14.61 14.60
C PHE A 167 -24.41 -13.90 14.47
N VAL A 168 -24.52 -12.73 15.09
CA VAL A 168 -25.72 -11.87 15.03
C VAL A 168 -25.35 -10.49 14.50
N PRO A 169 -26.27 -9.79 13.79
CA PRO A 169 -26.05 -8.41 13.38
C PRO A 169 -25.72 -7.53 14.58
N ASN A 170 -24.78 -6.60 14.41
CA ASN A 170 -24.32 -5.72 15.48
C ASN A 170 -25.49 -4.90 16.08
N PRO A 171 -25.79 -5.07 17.39
CA PRO A 171 -26.92 -4.41 18.02
C PRO A 171 -26.60 -2.99 18.51
N TYR A 172 -25.35 -2.63 18.70
CA TYR A 172 -24.91 -1.38 19.33
C TYR A 172 -25.26 -0.16 18.46
N ARG A 173 -25.76 0.91 19.09
CA ARG A 173 -26.14 2.16 18.42
C ARG A 173 -25.39 3.36 18.95
N SER A 174 -24.99 3.35 20.23
CA SER A 174 -24.16 4.37 20.85
C SER A 174 -22.84 3.77 21.36
N TRP A 175 -21.87 4.62 21.61
CA TRP A 175 -20.61 4.20 22.24
C TRP A 175 -20.85 3.71 23.67
N HIS A 176 -21.84 4.32 24.38
CA HIS A 176 -22.28 3.89 25.72
C HIS A 176 -22.90 2.48 25.71
N ASP A 177 -23.58 2.07 24.63
CA ASP A 177 -24.08 0.70 24.49
C ASP A 177 -22.93 -0.32 24.45
N VAL A 178 -21.79 0.06 23.84
CA VAL A 178 -20.60 -0.80 23.77
C VAL A 178 -19.93 -0.93 25.13
N ASP A 179 -19.80 0.21 25.84
CA ASP A 179 -19.25 0.27 27.19
C ASP A 179 -19.78 1.52 27.90
N PRO A 180 -20.37 1.37 29.12
CA PRO A 180 -20.87 2.51 29.90
C PRO A 180 -19.82 3.58 30.28
N ALA A 181 -18.52 3.26 30.17
CA ALA A 181 -17.46 4.24 30.38
C ALA A 181 -17.23 5.18 29.18
N LEU A 182 -17.76 4.82 28.00
CA LEU A 182 -17.67 5.65 26.81
C LEU A 182 -18.78 6.72 26.76
N PRO A 183 -18.59 7.81 26.00
CA PRO A 183 -19.62 8.85 25.84
C PRO A 183 -20.94 8.28 25.32
N ASP A 184 -22.06 8.85 25.81
CA ASP A 184 -23.40 8.52 25.32
C ASP A 184 -23.69 9.28 24.01
N GLU A 185 -22.93 8.93 22.98
CA GLU A 185 -23.01 9.50 21.63
C GLU A 185 -23.30 8.38 20.62
N PRO A 186 -24.01 8.65 19.54
CA PRO A 186 -24.22 7.70 18.46
C PRO A 186 -22.90 7.19 17.89
N ILE A 187 -22.83 5.91 17.53
CA ILE A 187 -21.71 5.39 16.76
C ILE A 187 -21.81 5.97 15.35
N LEU A 188 -20.95 6.95 15.06
CA LEU A 188 -20.81 7.56 13.75
C LEU A 188 -19.32 7.75 13.46
N VAL A 189 -18.82 7.00 12.48
CA VAL A 189 -17.40 7.00 12.11
C VAL A 189 -17.24 7.36 10.64
N PHE A 190 -16.43 8.37 10.36
CA PHE A 190 -15.98 8.74 9.03
C PHE A 190 -14.62 8.08 8.78
N GLY A 191 -14.51 7.24 7.79
CA GLY A 191 -13.28 6.53 7.54
C GLY A 191 -12.98 6.35 6.05
N PRO A 192 -11.76 5.91 5.75
CA PRO A 192 -11.35 5.66 4.38
C PRO A 192 -12.09 4.46 3.78
N PRO A 193 -12.23 4.42 2.44
CA PRO A 193 -12.93 3.36 1.73
C PRO A 193 -12.14 2.03 1.75
N PRO A 194 -12.75 0.91 1.35
CA PRO A 194 -12.08 -0.39 1.31
C PRO A 194 -10.83 -0.47 0.41
N THR A 195 -10.63 0.50 -0.48
CA THR A 195 -9.45 0.60 -1.37
C THR A 195 -8.25 1.27 -0.71
N SER A 196 -8.42 1.84 0.49
CA SER A 196 -7.42 2.63 1.19
C SER A 196 -6.45 1.77 2.01
N GLY A 197 -5.15 2.07 1.91
CA GLY A 197 -4.14 1.48 2.79
C GLY A 197 -4.35 1.82 4.27
N THR A 198 -4.90 3.01 4.59
CA THR A 198 -5.29 3.40 5.96
C THR A 198 -6.44 2.53 6.47
N ARG A 199 -7.41 2.17 5.58
CA ARG A 199 -8.48 1.23 5.94
C ARG A 199 -7.92 -0.15 6.23
N ASP A 200 -7.02 -0.68 5.38
CA ASP A 200 -6.36 -1.96 5.60
C ASP A 200 -5.61 -1.99 6.93
N ALA A 201 -4.83 -0.94 7.22
CA ALA A 201 -4.13 -0.83 8.48
C ALA A 201 -5.07 -0.74 9.69
N PHE A 202 -6.19 -0.02 9.58
CA PHE A 202 -7.20 0.06 10.63
C PHE A 202 -7.85 -1.29 10.92
N VAL A 203 -8.22 -2.05 9.90
CA VAL A 203 -8.83 -3.37 10.12
C VAL A 203 -7.82 -4.38 10.67
N GLU A 204 -6.55 -4.34 10.22
CA GLU A 204 -5.50 -5.20 10.75
C GLU A 204 -5.12 -4.84 12.21
N LEU A 205 -4.80 -3.58 12.49
CA LEU A 205 -4.28 -3.17 13.80
C LEU A 205 -5.37 -2.97 14.86
N GLY A 206 -6.55 -2.53 14.45
CA GLY A 206 -7.67 -2.22 15.33
C GLY A 206 -8.68 -3.34 15.44
N MET A 207 -9.32 -3.68 14.32
CA MET A 207 -10.46 -4.61 14.30
C MET A 207 -10.02 -6.06 14.56
N GLU A 208 -9.00 -6.55 13.87
CA GLU A 208 -8.46 -7.90 14.03
C GLU A 208 -7.96 -8.16 15.46
N HIS A 209 -7.10 -7.26 15.95
CA HIS A 209 -6.62 -7.38 17.33
C HIS A 209 -7.72 -7.22 18.37
N GLY A 210 -8.73 -6.38 18.08
CA GLY A 210 -9.88 -6.22 18.96
C GLY A 210 -10.80 -7.45 18.98
N ALA A 211 -10.92 -8.14 17.83
CA ALA A 211 -11.71 -9.35 17.71
C ALA A 211 -11.12 -10.53 18.52
N LEU A 212 -9.80 -10.62 18.62
CA LEU A 212 -9.11 -11.67 19.36
C LEU A 212 -9.38 -11.68 20.88
N ASP A 213 -9.90 -10.58 21.43
CA ASP A 213 -10.34 -10.52 22.84
C ASP A 213 -11.63 -11.34 23.08
N ASP A 214 -12.40 -11.62 22.04
CA ASP A 214 -13.58 -12.48 22.12
C ASP A 214 -13.17 -13.97 22.02
N PRO A 215 -13.55 -14.84 22.98
CA PRO A 215 -13.16 -16.24 22.98
C PRO A 215 -13.62 -17.03 21.74
N GLN A 216 -14.80 -16.69 21.16
CA GLN A 216 -15.30 -17.37 19.95
C GLN A 216 -14.46 -16.97 18.73
N MET A 217 -14.08 -15.68 18.64
CA MET A 217 -13.21 -15.20 17.56
C MET A 217 -11.79 -15.75 17.71
N ALA A 218 -11.25 -15.84 18.92
CA ALA A 218 -9.94 -16.44 19.16
C ALA A 218 -9.92 -17.94 18.79
N ALA A 219 -11.00 -18.69 19.09
CA ALA A 219 -11.15 -20.07 18.66
C ALA A 219 -11.24 -20.19 17.13
N LEU A 220 -12.02 -19.33 16.47
CA LEU A 220 -12.11 -19.28 15.01
C LEU A 220 -10.76 -18.99 14.36
N HIS A 221 -9.98 -18.06 14.93
CA HIS A 221 -8.63 -17.74 14.43
C HIS A 221 -7.70 -18.97 14.50
N ALA A 222 -7.77 -19.75 15.58
CA ALA A 222 -6.94 -20.94 15.73
C ALA A 222 -7.37 -22.08 14.79
N GLU A 223 -8.65 -22.17 14.42
CA GLU A 223 -9.21 -23.22 13.57
C GLU A 223 -9.13 -22.87 12.09
N ASP A 224 -9.52 -21.63 11.73
CA ASP A 224 -9.60 -21.13 10.35
C ASP A 224 -9.29 -19.62 10.32
N GLU A 225 -8.01 -19.28 10.13
CA GLU A 225 -7.51 -17.91 10.05
C GLU A 225 -8.24 -17.11 8.94
N MET A 226 -8.55 -17.73 7.78
CA MET A 226 -9.21 -17.04 6.68
C MET A 226 -10.65 -16.68 7.02
N ALA A 227 -11.37 -17.58 7.67
CA ALA A 227 -12.73 -17.30 8.15
C ALA A 227 -12.73 -16.23 9.25
N PHE A 228 -11.75 -16.26 10.15
CA PHE A 228 -11.55 -15.21 11.16
C PHE A 228 -11.31 -13.86 10.53
N LEU A 229 -10.35 -13.73 9.61
CA LEU A 229 -10.05 -12.48 8.92
C LEU A 229 -11.26 -11.93 8.16
N ALA A 230 -12.00 -12.80 7.45
CA ALA A 230 -13.23 -12.40 6.76
C ALA A 230 -14.28 -11.79 7.71
N ARG A 231 -14.35 -12.25 8.95
CA ARG A 231 -15.25 -11.70 9.98
C ARG A 231 -14.70 -10.43 10.61
N ALA A 232 -13.45 -10.47 11.05
CA ALA A 232 -12.81 -9.36 11.76
C ALA A 232 -12.70 -8.09 10.88
N HIS A 233 -12.46 -8.24 9.58
CA HIS A 233 -12.27 -7.12 8.65
C HIS A 233 -13.59 -6.58 8.07
N THR A 234 -14.73 -7.26 8.28
CA THR A 234 -16.00 -6.78 7.74
C THR A 234 -16.63 -5.74 8.66
N ILE A 235 -16.54 -4.48 8.25
CA ILE A 235 -17.17 -3.35 8.95
C ILE A 235 -18.66 -3.24 8.56
N ARG A 236 -19.48 -2.78 9.51
CA ARG A 236 -20.94 -2.56 9.33
C ARG A 236 -21.24 -1.46 8.32
N THR A 237 -22.35 -1.60 7.62
CA THR A 237 -22.81 -0.68 6.56
C THR A 237 -24.18 -0.06 6.83
N ASP A 238 -24.63 -0.06 8.09
CA ASP A 238 -25.94 0.40 8.53
C ASP A 238 -25.98 1.90 8.91
N GLY A 239 -24.95 2.66 8.50
CA GLY A 239 -24.81 4.09 8.74
C GLY A 239 -23.92 4.46 9.92
N ALA A 240 -23.47 3.50 10.74
CA ALA A 240 -22.49 3.76 11.80
C ALA A 240 -21.08 4.02 11.26
N TRP A 241 -20.75 3.44 10.12
CA TRP A 241 -19.54 3.75 9.35
C TRP A 241 -19.94 4.38 8.01
N ILE A 242 -19.22 5.46 7.64
CA ILE A 242 -19.39 6.16 6.36
C ILE A 242 -18.05 6.22 5.66
N ASP A 243 -17.98 5.65 4.46
CA ASP A 243 -16.79 5.75 3.60
C ASP A 243 -16.67 7.17 3.03
N PHE A 244 -15.56 7.84 3.32
CA PHE A 244 -15.34 9.26 3.00
C PHE A 244 -14.36 9.50 1.84
N GLY A 245 -13.97 8.45 1.10
CA GLY A 245 -12.95 8.51 0.07
C GLY A 245 -11.52 8.59 0.65
N GLU A 246 -10.54 8.80 -0.22
CA GLU A 246 -9.11 8.88 0.14
C GLU A 246 -8.69 10.28 0.65
N ASN A 247 -9.64 11.12 1.05
CA ASN A 247 -9.37 12.51 1.39
C ASN A 247 -9.55 12.77 2.89
N ASP A 248 -8.49 12.64 3.65
CA ASP A 248 -8.47 12.90 5.09
C ASP A 248 -8.87 14.35 5.44
N ALA A 249 -8.59 15.33 4.57
CA ALA A 249 -9.04 16.70 4.78
C ALA A 249 -10.57 16.82 4.77
N ALA A 250 -11.27 16.01 3.97
CA ALA A 250 -12.73 15.96 3.99
C ALA A 250 -13.26 15.33 5.28
N ILE A 251 -12.57 14.33 5.83
CA ILE A 251 -12.90 13.75 7.15
C ILE A 251 -12.75 14.84 8.23
N VAL A 252 -11.62 15.54 8.29
CA VAL A 252 -11.39 16.63 9.25
C VAL A 252 -12.48 17.71 9.15
N GLN A 253 -12.85 18.12 7.93
CA GLN A 253 -13.91 19.10 7.74
C GLN A 253 -15.28 18.60 8.28
N SER A 254 -15.57 17.32 8.14
CA SER A 254 -16.83 16.72 8.60
C SER A 254 -16.85 16.57 10.11
N LEU A 255 -15.73 16.23 10.73
CA LEU A 255 -15.59 16.20 12.19
C LEU A 255 -15.89 17.56 12.83
N THR A 256 -15.45 18.66 12.21
CA THR A 256 -15.75 20.01 12.74
C THR A 256 -17.24 20.37 12.68
N LYS A 257 -17.99 19.76 11.76
CA LYS A 257 -19.44 19.95 11.61
C LYS A 257 -20.27 18.99 12.48
N THR A 258 -19.66 17.86 12.84
CA THR A 258 -20.30 16.79 13.63
C THR A 258 -19.39 16.40 14.79
N PRO A 259 -19.36 17.23 15.86
CA PRO A 259 -18.35 17.10 16.92
C PRO A 259 -18.32 15.76 17.65
N ALA A 260 -19.47 15.07 17.73
CA ALA A 260 -19.58 13.75 18.36
C ALA A 260 -19.11 12.58 17.47
N ALA A 261 -18.94 12.83 16.16
CA ALA A 261 -18.44 11.79 15.25
C ALA A 261 -16.94 11.54 15.45
N ILE A 262 -16.55 10.32 15.10
CA ILE A 262 -15.15 9.89 15.06
C ILE A 262 -14.68 9.85 13.61
N GLY A 263 -13.39 10.17 13.37
CA GLY A 263 -12.70 10.00 12.10
C GLY A 263 -11.52 9.05 12.25
N ILE A 264 -11.29 8.23 11.24
CA ILE A 264 -10.09 7.41 11.10
C ILE A 264 -9.21 8.06 10.03
N LEU A 265 -8.02 8.52 10.41
CA LEU A 265 -7.10 9.25 9.54
C LEU A 265 -5.63 8.98 9.91
N GLY A 266 -4.72 9.39 9.02
CA GLY A 266 -3.30 9.33 9.28
C GLY A 266 -2.87 10.32 10.37
N PHE A 267 -1.86 9.95 11.16
CA PHE A 267 -1.32 10.79 12.24
C PHE A 267 -0.82 12.15 11.74
N SER A 268 -0.20 12.20 10.57
CA SER A 268 0.26 13.46 9.96
C SER A 268 -0.88 14.45 9.70
N PHE A 269 -2.08 13.97 9.36
CA PHE A 269 -3.26 14.82 9.20
C PHE A 269 -3.81 15.33 10.54
N LEU A 270 -3.69 14.53 11.60
CA LEU A 270 -4.01 14.98 12.95
C LEU A 270 -3.09 16.16 13.36
N GLU A 271 -1.78 16.03 13.16
CA GLU A 271 -0.81 17.08 13.49
C GLU A 271 -1.07 18.37 12.73
N GLN A 272 -1.26 18.29 11.40
CA GLN A 272 -1.55 19.43 10.52
C GLN A 272 -2.87 20.14 10.86
N ASN A 273 -3.80 19.46 11.53
CA ASN A 273 -5.13 19.99 11.88
C ASN A 273 -5.39 20.00 13.39
N SER A 274 -4.32 20.01 14.18
CA SER A 274 -4.39 19.96 15.65
C SER A 274 -5.09 21.16 16.31
N ASP A 275 -5.36 22.22 15.56
CA ASP A 275 -6.21 23.34 15.95
C ASP A 275 -7.73 23.02 15.95
N ARG A 276 -8.19 22.04 15.13
CA ARG A 276 -9.59 21.71 14.90
C ARG A 276 -10.00 20.34 15.43
N VAL A 277 -9.11 19.36 15.37
CA VAL A 277 -9.36 17.98 15.80
C VAL A 277 -8.40 17.56 16.91
N LYS A 278 -8.80 16.55 17.67
CA LYS A 278 -8.00 15.90 18.70
C LYS A 278 -8.06 14.39 18.53
N ALA A 279 -7.03 13.69 18.97
CA ALA A 279 -7.05 12.23 19.00
C ALA A 279 -7.80 11.70 20.24
N ALA A 280 -8.49 10.60 20.06
CA ALA A 280 -8.88 9.72 21.14
C ALA A 280 -7.64 9.07 21.77
N ARG A 281 -7.68 8.78 23.05
CA ARG A 281 -6.73 7.85 23.66
C ARG A 281 -7.10 6.43 23.26
N LEU A 282 -6.09 5.60 23.10
CA LEU A 282 -6.29 4.16 22.87
C LEU A 282 -5.76 3.39 24.09
N ALA A 283 -6.67 2.83 24.88
CA ALA A 283 -6.34 2.16 26.15
C ALA A 283 -5.47 3.03 27.09
N GLY A 284 -5.83 4.30 27.23
CA GLY A 284 -5.13 5.28 28.05
C GLY A 284 -3.91 5.95 27.40
N VAL A 285 -3.47 5.50 26.21
CA VAL A 285 -2.29 6.02 25.50
C VAL A 285 -2.71 7.12 24.52
N GLY A 286 -2.04 8.27 24.54
CA GLY A 286 -2.25 9.38 23.59
C GLY A 286 -1.58 9.13 22.25
N ALA A 287 -2.12 9.72 21.20
CA ALA A 287 -1.52 9.69 19.86
C ALA A 287 -0.54 10.86 19.71
N ASP A 288 0.69 10.66 20.09
CA ASP A 288 1.82 11.55 19.82
C ASP A 288 2.95 10.80 19.13
N PHE A 289 3.95 11.54 18.65
CA PHE A 289 5.03 10.95 17.85
C PHE A 289 5.79 9.84 18.60
N ASP A 290 6.04 10.00 19.90
CA ASP A 290 6.80 9.02 20.67
C ASP A 290 6.02 7.71 20.85
N HIS A 291 4.72 7.78 21.15
CA HIS A 291 3.85 6.61 21.26
C HIS A 291 3.56 5.94 19.90
N ILE A 292 3.52 6.70 18.81
CA ILE A 292 3.43 6.17 17.45
C ILE A 292 4.71 5.41 17.12
N LYS A 293 5.86 6.02 17.35
CA LYS A 293 7.17 5.45 17.07
C LYS A 293 7.45 4.18 17.90
N SER A 294 7.11 4.19 19.19
CA SER A 294 7.29 3.01 20.07
C SER A 294 6.29 1.89 19.76
N GLY A 295 5.17 2.20 19.09
CA GLY A 295 4.06 1.28 18.89
C GLY A 295 3.08 1.23 20.07
N ASP A 296 3.30 2.01 21.13
CA ASP A 296 2.47 2.01 22.34
C ASP A 296 1.05 2.47 22.07
N TYR A 297 0.85 3.41 21.12
CA TYR A 297 -0.49 3.81 20.69
C TYR A 297 -1.28 2.66 20.06
N GLY A 298 -0.60 1.61 19.58
CA GLY A 298 -1.23 0.36 19.16
C GLY A 298 -1.92 0.38 17.80
N LEU A 299 -2.09 1.54 17.14
CA LEU A 299 -2.53 1.69 15.75
C LEU A 299 -1.41 2.26 14.87
N SER A 300 -0.18 1.92 15.20
CA SER A 300 1.02 2.30 14.47
C SER A 300 1.92 1.11 14.24
N ARG A 301 2.72 1.17 13.20
CA ARG A 301 3.68 0.13 12.85
C ARG A 301 4.82 0.67 12.00
N MET A 302 5.97 0.01 12.09
CA MET A 302 7.09 0.22 11.19
C MET A 302 6.76 -0.32 9.81
N LEU A 303 7.15 0.42 8.78
CA LEU A 303 7.04 0.03 7.39
C LEU A 303 8.41 -0.32 6.81
N PHE A 304 8.40 -1.30 5.93
CA PHE A 304 9.60 -1.88 5.34
C PHE A 304 9.44 -2.10 3.84
N PHE A 305 10.57 -2.17 3.15
CA PHE A 305 10.69 -2.96 1.94
C PHE A 305 11.90 -3.89 2.04
N TYR A 306 11.81 -5.03 1.37
CA TYR A 306 12.85 -6.04 1.33
C TYR A 306 13.40 -6.14 -0.09
N VAL A 307 14.72 -6.06 -0.23
CA VAL A 307 15.41 -6.17 -1.52
C VAL A 307 16.03 -7.55 -1.64
N LYS A 308 15.76 -8.21 -2.77
CA LYS A 308 16.41 -9.47 -3.15
C LYS A 308 17.78 -9.16 -3.71
N ARG A 309 18.82 -9.37 -2.89
CA ARG A 309 20.22 -9.09 -3.28
C ARG A 309 20.64 -9.87 -4.52
N GLU A 310 20.18 -11.10 -4.64
CA GLU A 310 20.46 -11.99 -5.78
C GLU A 310 19.91 -11.45 -7.11
N ASN A 311 18.95 -10.52 -7.09
CA ASN A 311 18.40 -9.92 -8.31
C ASN A 311 19.18 -8.67 -8.78
N LEU A 312 20.12 -8.14 -8.01
CA LEU A 312 20.90 -6.95 -8.40
C LEU A 312 21.67 -7.15 -9.72
N GLY A 313 22.15 -8.37 -10.00
CA GLY A 313 22.83 -8.70 -11.25
C GLY A 313 21.89 -8.95 -12.44
N PHE A 314 20.58 -9.12 -12.22
CA PHE A 314 19.62 -9.42 -13.28
C PHE A 314 18.74 -8.22 -13.66
N VAL A 315 18.38 -7.39 -12.68
CA VAL A 315 17.46 -6.28 -12.86
C VAL A 315 18.16 -4.98 -12.48
N PRO A 316 18.54 -4.17 -13.47
CA PRO A 316 19.24 -2.93 -13.21
C PRO A 316 18.32 -1.90 -12.52
N GLY A 317 18.93 -0.95 -11.80
CA GLY A 317 18.22 0.15 -11.12
C GLY A 317 17.70 -0.18 -9.73
N ILE A 318 17.74 -1.44 -9.24
CA ILE A 318 17.25 -1.81 -7.90
C ILE A 318 17.94 -1.00 -6.80
N ALA A 319 19.28 -0.87 -6.86
CA ALA A 319 20.04 -0.11 -5.87
C ALA A 319 19.62 1.37 -5.87
N GLY A 320 19.57 2.01 -7.04
CA GLY A 320 19.13 3.41 -7.16
C GLY A 320 17.69 3.63 -6.71
N PHE A 321 16.79 2.68 -6.95
CA PHE A 321 15.42 2.74 -6.41
C PHE A 321 15.41 2.67 -4.87
N ALA A 322 16.22 1.80 -4.28
CA ALA A 322 16.33 1.69 -2.84
C ALA A 322 16.92 2.96 -2.22
N GLU A 323 17.94 3.57 -2.85
CA GLU A 323 18.51 4.85 -2.43
C GLU A 323 17.49 5.99 -2.53
N GLU A 324 16.73 6.07 -3.64
CA GLU A 324 15.66 7.07 -3.78
C GLU A 324 14.62 6.93 -2.68
N PHE A 325 14.19 5.71 -2.36
CA PHE A 325 13.14 5.48 -1.37
C PHE A 325 13.52 6.00 0.04
N VAL A 326 14.80 5.86 0.44
CA VAL A 326 15.27 6.32 1.76
C VAL A 326 15.93 7.69 1.72
N SER A 327 15.92 8.37 0.57
CA SER A 327 16.49 9.70 0.42
C SER A 327 15.79 10.73 1.30
N ASP A 328 16.49 11.82 1.66
CA ASP A 328 15.86 12.93 2.37
C ASP A 328 14.76 13.59 1.54
N GLY A 329 14.89 13.59 0.22
CA GLY A 329 13.88 14.09 -0.69
C GLY A 329 12.59 13.26 -0.72
N ALA A 330 12.68 11.96 -0.47
CA ALA A 330 11.53 11.06 -0.43
C ALA A 330 11.00 10.89 1.01
N ALA A 331 11.79 10.31 1.91
CA ALA A 331 11.35 9.87 3.25
C ALA A 331 11.87 10.75 4.40
N GLY A 332 12.53 11.88 4.09
CA GLY A 332 12.96 12.85 5.10
C GLY A 332 11.79 13.68 5.66
N PRO A 333 12.01 14.51 6.68
CA PRO A 333 10.95 15.32 7.32
C PRO A 333 10.20 16.24 6.36
N ASP A 334 10.85 16.71 5.31
CA ASP A 334 10.27 17.54 4.24
C ASP A 334 10.14 16.76 2.92
N GLY A 335 10.21 15.43 2.97
CA GLY A 335 10.17 14.55 1.80
C GLY A 335 8.75 14.40 1.25
N TYR A 336 8.63 14.12 -0.07
CA TYR A 336 7.32 14.03 -0.74
C TYR A 336 6.43 12.86 -0.24
N LEU A 337 6.98 11.90 0.51
CA LEU A 337 6.18 10.82 1.10
C LEU A 337 5.41 11.27 2.36
N ILE A 338 5.79 12.38 2.98
CA ILE A 338 5.06 12.98 4.11
C ILE A 338 3.65 13.40 3.68
N ASP A 339 3.52 13.95 2.47
CA ASP A 339 2.22 14.30 1.89
C ASP A 339 1.31 13.07 1.64
N LYS A 340 1.92 11.87 1.60
CA LYS A 340 1.22 10.58 1.52
C LYS A 340 0.89 9.98 2.89
N GLY A 341 1.31 10.64 3.97
CA GLY A 341 1.06 10.19 5.35
C GLY A 341 2.19 9.39 5.99
N LEU A 342 3.36 9.26 5.34
CA LEU A 342 4.52 8.62 5.96
C LEU A 342 4.96 9.43 7.19
N ILE A 343 5.19 8.75 8.31
CA ILE A 343 5.84 9.34 9.47
C ILE A 343 7.34 9.01 9.36
N PRO A 344 8.22 10.02 9.27
CA PRO A 344 9.64 9.79 8.97
C PRO A 344 10.35 9.07 10.11
N LEU A 345 11.41 8.34 9.77
CA LEU A 345 12.37 7.84 10.73
C LEU A 345 13.09 9.01 11.43
N THR A 346 13.67 8.74 12.61
CA THR A 346 14.63 9.69 13.20
C THR A 346 15.84 9.87 12.27
N ASP A 347 16.55 10.97 12.39
CA ASP A 347 17.73 11.27 11.56
C ASP A 347 18.80 10.15 11.66
N ASP A 348 19.03 9.63 12.87
CA ASP A 348 19.96 8.53 13.10
C ASP A 348 19.50 7.22 12.43
N ASP A 349 18.22 6.89 12.52
CA ASP A 349 17.66 5.69 11.88
C ASP A 349 17.70 5.85 10.36
N ARG A 350 17.28 7.00 9.83
CA ARG A 350 17.29 7.29 8.40
C ARG A 350 18.71 7.21 7.83
N THR A 351 19.70 7.80 8.49
CA THR A 351 21.11 7.71 8.08
C THR A 351 21.59 6.25 8.00
N ARG A 352 21.14 5.40 8.93
CA ARG A 352 21.47 3.96 8.88
C ARG A 352 20.85 3.27 7.67
N GLU A 353 19.58 3.56 7.37
CA GLU A 353 18.89 2.96 6.22
C GLU A 353 19.50 3.45 4.89
N GLN A 354 19.87 4.73 4.80
CA GLN A 354 20.57 5.29 3.64
C GLN A 354 21.93 4.59 3.43
N ALA A 355 22.71 4.41 4.51
CA ALA A 355 23.97 3.68 4.44
C ALA A 355 23.76 2.21 4.02
N LEU A 356 22.69 1.56 4.49
CA LEU A 356 22.34 0.19 4.10
C LEU A 356 21.95 0.12 2.62
N ALA A 357 21.10 1.03 2.13
CA ALA A 357 20.72 1.08 0.72
C ALA A 357 21.94 1.28 -0.19
N ALA A 358 22.88 2.15 0.18
CA ALA A 358 24.11 2.39 -0.57
C ALA A 358 25.00 1.13 -0.70
N THR A 359 24.90 0.16 0.24
CA THR A 359 25.63 -1.12 0.10
C THR A 359 25.13 -1.97 -1.06
N LEU A 360 23.91 -1.74 -1.56
CA LEU A 360 23.36 -2.48 -2.70
C LEU A 360 24.06 -2.10 -4.01
N ALA A 361 24.50 -0.83 -4.15
CA ALA A 361 25.27 -0.38 -5.32
C ALA A 361 26.67 -0.99 -5.39
N SER A 362 27.32 -1.17 -4.25
CA SER A 362 28.71 -1.70 -4.20
C SER A 362 28.82 -3.18 -4.56
N THR A 363 27.69 -3.90 -4.62
CA THR A 363 27.66 -5.33 -5.01
C THR A 363 27.62 -5.51 -6.55
N THR A 364 27.27 -4.47 -7.31
CA THR A 364 27.19 -4.53 -8.78
C THR A 364 28.54 -4.25 -9.48
N ASP A 365 29.52 -3.68 -8.78
CA ASP A 365 30.85 -3.32 -9.34
C ASP A 365 31.91 -4.42 -9.13
N ALA A 366 31.56 -5.59 -8.60
CA ALA A 366 32.50 -6.61 -8.17
C ALA A 366 32.60 -7.83 -9.11
N ASP A 367 32.02 -7.82 -10.31
CA ASP A 367 32.10 -8.89 -11.32
C ASP A 367 32.73 -8.43 -12.65
#